data_13688a9ce3c754fd0c448213fa20f5e4
#
_entry.id   13688a9ce3c754fd0c448213fa20f5e4
#
_cell.length_a   1.000
_cell.length_b   1.000
_cell.length_c   1.000
_cell.angle_alpha   90.00
_cell.angle_beta   90.00
_cell.angle_gamma   90.00
#
_symmetry.space_group_name_H-M   'P 1'
#
loop_
_entity.id
_entity.type
_entity.pdbx_description
1 polymer ?
#
loop_
_entity_poly.entity_id
_entity_poly.type
_entity_poly.pdbx_seq_one_letter_code
_entity_poly.pdbx_strand_id
1 'polypeptide(L)'
;MRVLLVEPLEAPVFSRTPIASYEFIAGVHRAQPIPSSTTIAGMLGSALGLTLGGRAGTHIEAFEALLREFENAGCRKPVVKGPLMWFRKLGGKAYACLGDTVVPLDVVERVAEEVKKAVKGGELVCNDCVKVVSEEAVGVKLERGYGGAVEKVVDKGYVYRYSTVRYVTISEGEAVTPTYVYWLNCDKISIPRIHRVGGEGRISLVNITSREDLPGRVARALELLASPLEVEGEGPYMLLTQAPVIPVGVEEKLTLDPESFTRIAGLEFIRGVEGVKGTVAIEVEDGLKDKLKWRLKRRVERLNLGYSEALEARRPQVLALPVGTIVETRKLEPKNVNRVAELLWSIGLASLLKL
;
A
#
# COMPACT_ATOMS: atom_id res chain seq x y z
N MET A 1 -11.96 13.47 -13.63
CA MET A 1 -10.96 12.61 -12.92
C MET A 1 -11.71 11.68 -12.00
N ARG A 2 -11.48 10.36 -12.09
CA ARG A 2 -12.18 9.36 -11.27
C ARG A 2 -11.38 9.03 -10.01
N VAL A 3 -12.08 8.77 -8.94
CA VAL A 3 -11.51 8.49 -7.62
C VAL A 3 -12.12 7.22 -7.07
N LEU A 4 -11.26 6.29 -6.64
CA LEU A 4 -11.66 5.09 -5.94
C LEU A 4 -11.60 5.34 -4.43
N LEU A 5 -12.70 5.12 -3.76
CA LEU A 5 -12.84 5.17 -2.31
C LEU A 5 -13.00 3.76 -1.77
N VAL A 6 -12.19 3.40 -0.79
CA VAL A 6 -12.28 2.11 -0.11
C VAL A 6 -12.40 2.38 1.39
N GLU A 7 -13.55 2.07 1.97
CA GLU A 7 -13.85 2.28 3.38
C GLU A 7 -14.07 0.93 4.07
N PRO A 8 -13.18 0.51 4.97
CA PRO A 8 -13.35 -0.73 5.71
C PRO A 8 -14.61 -0.68 6.57
N LEU A 9 -15.47 -1.69 6.47
CA LEU A 9 -16.63 -1.87 7.35
C LEU A 9 -16.28 -2.67 8.62
N GLU A 10 -15.14 -3.34 8.59
CA GLU A 10 -14.58 -4.12 9.68
C GLU A 10 -13.11 -3.74 9.87
N ALA A 11 -12.51 -4.09 11.02
CA ALA A 11 -11.08 -3.89 11.23
C ALA A 11 -10.27 -4.61 10.14
N PRO A 12 -9.53 -3.88 9.28
CA PRO A 12 -8.88 -4.48 8.12
C PRO A 12 -7.71 -5.37 8.51
N VAL A 13 -7.45 -6.37 7.67
CA VAL A 13 -6.30 -7.28 7.78
C VAL A 13 -5.40 -7.06 6.57
N PHE A 14 -4.33 -6.31 6.77
CA PHE A 14 -3.29 -6.11 5.76
C PHE A 14 -1.99 -6.69 6.29
N SER A 15 -1.59 -7.86 5.78
CA SER A 15 -0.42 -8.56 6.29
C SER A 15 0.88 -8.05 5.63
N ARG A 16 1.88 -7.76 6.47
CA ARG A 16 3.24 -7.43 6.05
C ARG A 16 4.06 -8.67 5.69
N THR A 17 3.76 -9.77 6.37
CA THR A 17 4.43 -11.05 6.18
C THR A 17 3.44 -12.06 5.63
N PRO A 18 3.86 -13.03 4.80
CA PRO A 18 2.99 -14.14 4.45
C PRO A 18 2.53 -14.81 5.74
N ILE A 19 1.25 -15.17 5.79
CA ILE A 19 0.76 -16.05 6.86
C ILE A 19 1.66 -17.28 6.83
N ALA A 20 2.37 -17.54 7.90
CA ALA A 20 3.27 -18.68 7.99
C ALA A 20 2.52 -19.96 7.60
N SER A 21 3.21 -20.86 6.93
CA SER A 21 2.70 -22.21 6.69
C SER A 21 2.26 -22.81 8.01
N TYR A 22 1.30 -23.69 7.97
CA TYR A 22 0.61 -24.33 9.09
C TYR A 22 1.47 -24.86 10.25
N GLU A 23 2.78 -24.86 10.10
CA GLU A 23 3.75 -25.37 11.07
C GLU A 23 4.27 -24.31 12.07
N PHE A 24 3.98 -23.02 11.87
CA PHE A 24 4.48 -21.95 12.74
C PHE A 24 3.37 -21.18 13.45
N ILE A 25 2.96 -21.67 14.61
CA ILE A 25 2.07 -20.98 15.56
C ILE A 25 2.69 -19.68 16.14
N ALA A 26 3.99 -19.46 15.94
CA ALA A 26 4.77 -18.41 16.62
C ALA A 26 5.12 -17.17 15.77
N GLY A 27 4.59 -17.01 14.57
CA GLY A 27 4.87 -15.84 13.75
C GLY A 27 4.06 -14.62 14.21
N VAL A 28 4.72 -13.59 14.72
CA VAL A 28 4.06 -12.30 14.95
C VAL A 28 3.78 -11.66 13.59
N HIS A 29 2.53 -11.73 13.15
CA HIS A 29 2.07 -11.08 11.91
C HIS A 29 1.96 -9.59 12.16
N ARG A 30 2.90 -8.82 11.64
CA ARG A 30 2.77 -7.36 11.65
C ARG A 30 1.77 -6.93 10.59
N ALA A 31 0.72 -6.25 11.01
CA ALA A 31 -0.22 -5.62 10.10
C ALA A 31 0.44 -4.43 9.37
N GLN A 32 0.00 -4.19 8.14
CA GLN A 32 0.30 -2.94 7.43
C GLN A 32 -0.77 -1.90 7.73
N PRO A 33 -0.40 -0.63 7.87
CA PRO A 33 -1.37 0.43 8.12
C PRO A 33 -2.25 0.77 6.90
N ILE A 34 -1.86 0.37 5.72
CA ILE A 34 -2.57 0.62 4.47
C ILE A 34 -2.63 -0.65 3.62
N PRO A 35 -3.65 -0.80 2.76
CA PRO A 35 -3.69 -1.92 1.82
C PRO A 35 -2.53 -1.83 0.83
N SER A 36 -1.92 -2.96 0.52
CA SER A 36 -0.90 -3.02 -0.53
C SER A 36 -1.52 -2.73 -1.90
N SER A 37 -0.73 -2.20 -2.83
CA SER A 37 -1.18 -1.96 -4.21
C SER A 37 -1.64 -3.24 -4.89
N THR A 38 -1.00 -4.37 -4.61
CA THR A 38 -1.42 -5.68 -5.12
C THR A 38 -2.80 -6.11 -4.58
N THR A 39 -3.14 -5.75 -3.34
CA THR A 39 -4.48 -5.98 -2.76
C THR A 39 -5.53 -5.16 -3.50
N ILE A 40 -5.25 -3.90 -3.78
CA ILE A 40 -6.18 -3.02 -4.52
C ILE A 40 -6.33 -3.48 -5.98
N ALA A 41 -5.22 -3.83 -6.64
CA ALA A 41 -5.29 -4.37 -8.00
C ALA A 41 -6.08 -5.70 -8.06
N GLY A 42 -5.90 -6.60 -7.10
CA GLY A 42 -6.68 -7.83 -6.97
C GLY A 42 -8.16 -7.56 -6.74
N MET A 43 -8.49 -6.61 -5.87
CA MET A 43 -9.88 -6.18 -5.63
C MET A 43 -10.52 -5.61 -6.90
N LEU A 44 -9.83 -4.72 -7.61
CA LEU A 44 -10.31 -4.16 -8.87
C LEU A 44 -10.52 -5.25 -9.94
N GLY A 45 -9.56 -6.18 -10.07
CA GLY A 45 -9.68 -7.32 -10.97
C GLY A 45 -10.91 -8.19 -10.65
N SER A 46 -11.09 -8.54 -9.38
CA SER A 46 -12.26 -9.29 -8.92
C SER A 46 -13.56 -8.52 -9.17
N ALA A 47 -13.56 -7.21 -8.96
CA ALA A 47 -14.72 -6.36 -9.21
C ALA A 47 -15.13 -6.29 -10.68
N LEU A 48 -14.16 -6.43 -11.58
CA LEU A 48 -14.40 -6.53 -13.02
C LEU A 48 -14.79 -7.95 -13.46
N GLY A 49 -14.88 -8.90 -12.55
CA GLY A 49 -15.17 -10.30 -12.87
C GLY A 49 -13.99 -11.03 -13.54
N LEU A 50 -12.78 -10.51 -13.39
CA LEU A 50 -11.60 -11.11 -14.00
C LEU A 50 -11.23 -12.40 -13.28
N THR A 51 -11.24 -13.49 -14.02
CA THR A 51 -10.71 -14.78 -13.56
C THR A 51 -9.41 -15.08 -14.28
N LEU A 52 -8.30 -15.06 -13.57
CA LEU A 52 -6.96 -15.31 -14.13
C LEU A 52 -6.50 -16.76 -13.95
N GLY A 53 -7.32 -17.63 -13.37
CA GLY A 53 -6.95 -19.02 -13.05
C GLY A 53 -6.41 -19.76 -14.28
N GLY A 54 -5.22 -20.36 -14.14
CA GLY A 54 -4.56 -21.17 -15.18
C GLY A 54 -4.06 -20.41 -16.41
N ARG A 55 -4.10 -19.05 -16.41
CA ARG A 55 -3.71 -18.23 -17.57
C ARG A 55 -2.26 -17.75 -17.55
N ALA A 56 -1.50 -18.13 -16.56
CA ALA A 56 -0.12 -17.69 -16.42
C ALA A 56 0.78 -18.82 -15.95
N GLY A 57 1.98 -18.92 -16.49
CA GLY A 57 3.04 -19.83 -16.03
C GLY A 57 3.96 -19.18 -15.00
N THR A 58 4.00 -17.84 -14.95
CA THR A 58 4.87 -17.07 -14.07
C THR A 58 4.13 -15.92 -13.41
N HIS A 59 4.69 -15.38 -12.31
CA HIS A 59 4.13 -14.19 -11.64
C HIS A 59 4.11 -12.95 -12.54
N ILE A 60 5.08 -12.83 -13.45
CA ILE A 60 5.15 -11.72 -14.40
C ILE A 60 4.00 -11.82 -15.39
N GLU A 61 3.81 -13.00 -16.00
CA GLU A 61 2.69 -13.23 -16.91
C GLU A 61 1.33 -12.99 -16.23
N ALA A 62 1.19 -13.33 -14.95
CA ALA A 62 -0.02 -13.06 -14.19
C ALA A 62 -0.28 -11.55 -14.04
N PHE A 63 0.76 -10.74 -13.77
CA PHE A 63 0.62 -9.28 -13.74
C PHE A 63 0.32 -8.69 -15.12
N GLU A 64 0.97 -9.18 -16.17
CA GLU A 64 0.70 -8.74 -17.53
C GLU A 64 -0.71 -9.09 -17.99
N ALA A 65 -1.18 -10.28 -17.66
CA ALA A 65 -2.57 -10.67 -17.93
C ALA A 65 -3.55 -9.74 -17.21
N LEU A 66 -3.31 -9.44 -15.94
CA LEU A 66 -4.15 -8.51 -15.16
C LEU A 66 -4.15 -7.11 -15.79
N LEU A 67 -2.99 -6.58 -16.18
CA LEU A 67 -2.89 -5.25 -16.79
C LEU A 67 -3.56 -5.19 -18.16
N ARG A 68 -3.45 -6.24 -18.98
CA ARG A 68 -4.17 -6.33 -20.27
C ARG A 68 -5.70 -6.27 -20.06
N GLU A 69 -6.19 -6.96 -19.04
CA GLU A 69 -7.62 -6.93 -18.74
C GLU A 69 -8.06 -5.56 -18.23
N PHE A 70 -7.24 -4.85 -17.47
CA PHE A 70 -7.50 -3.46 -17.11
C PHE A 70 -7.52 -2.55 -18.34
N GLU A 71 -6.59 -2.71 -19.28
CA GLU A 71 -6.57 -1.98 -20.55
C GLU A 71 -7.83 -2.25 -21.37
N ASN A 72 -8.29 -3.51 -21.47
CA ASN A 72 -9.54 -3.92 -22.10
C ASN A 72 -10.77 -3.26 -21.42
N ALA A 73 -10.72 -3.07 -20.10
CA ALA A 73 -11.75 -2.35 -19.34
C ALA A 73 -11.64 -0.81 -19.43
N GLY A 74 -10.75 -0.29 -20.28
CA GLY A 74 -10.56 1.15 -20.50
C GLY A 74 -9.70 1.84 -19.44
N CYS A 75 -8.86 1.09 -18.72
CA CYS A 75 -7.88 1.67 -17.81
C CYS A 75 -6.55 1.96 -18.53
N ARG A 76 -5.84 2.99 -18.05
CA ARG A 76 -4.50 3.36 -18.51
C ARG A 76 -3.48 3.19 -17.40
N LYS A 77 -2.22 3.00 -17.74
CA LYS A 77 -1.11 2.91 -16.78
C LYS A 77 -0.68 4.32 -16.30
N PRO A 78 -0.45 4.51 -15.01
CA PRO A 78 -0.75 3.61 -13.90
C PRO A 78 -2.26 3.50 -13.68
N VAL A 79 -2.73 2.30 -13.33
CA VAL A 79 -4.16 2.06 -13.09
C VAL A 79 -4.66 2.81 -11.85
N VAL A 80 -3.85 2.81 -10.79
CA VAL A 80 -4.13 3.53 -9.53
C VAL A 80 -2.91 4.27 -9.02
N LYS A 81 -3.13 5.39 -8.31
CA LYS A 81 -2.11 6.10 -7.51
C LYS A 81 -2.67 6.40 -6.11
N GLY A 82 -1.82 6.37 -5.11
CA GLY A 82 -2.21 6.53 -3.70
C GLY A 82 -1.81 5.31 -2.87
N PRO A 83 -2.38 5.12 -1.66
CA PRO A 83 -3.52 5.87 -1.12
C PRO A 83 -3.13 7.17 -0.45
N LEU A 84 -4.03 8.15 -0.52
CA LEU A 84 -4.23 9.09 0.55
C LEU A 84 -5.27 8.52 1.51
N MET A 85 -5.35 9.07 2.72
CA MET A 85 -6.38 8.69 3.68
C MET A 85 -7.25 9.90 3.99
N TRP A 86 -8.52 9.63 4.26
CA TRP A 86 -9.48 10.61 4.69
C TRP A 86 -10.29 10.03 5.85
N PHE A 87 -10.38 10.78 6.94
CA PHE A 87 -11.21 10.43 8.08
C PHE A 87 -12.39 11.40 8.15
N ARG A 88 -13.60 10.91 7.89
CA ARG A 88 -14.82 11.74 7.87
C ARG A 88 -15.04 12.47 9.18
N LYS A 89 -14.75 11.81 10.32
CA LYS A 89 -14.87 12.39 11.66
C LYS A 89 -13.86 13.52 11.95
N LEU A 90 -12.72 13.54 11.26
CA LEU A 90 -11.66 14.53 11.46
C LEU A 90 -11.73 15.67 10.42
N GLY A 91 -12.87 15.80 9.72
CA GLY A 91 -13.08 16.84 8.73
C GLY A 91 -12.53 16.51 7.34
N GLY A 92 -12.44 17.52 6.49
CA GLY A 92 -12.10 17.38 5.07
C GLY A 92 -10.61 17.41 4.77
N LYS A 93 -9.73 16.95 5.67
CA LYS A 93 -8.28 16.90 5.46
C LYS A 93 -7.86 15.60 4.77
N ALA A 94 -6.80 15.67 3.96
CA ALA A 94 -6.10 14.51 3.44
C ALA A 94 -4.93 14.16 4.37
N TYR A 95 -4.66 12.87 4.49
CA TYR A 95 -3.64 12.31 5.36
C TYR A 95 -2.73 11.35 4.60
N ALA A 96 -1.50 11.22 5.08
CA ALA A 96 -0.54 10.21 4.63
C ALA A 96 -0.03 9.37 5.80
N CYS A 97 0.39 8.14 5.50
CA CYS A 97 0.94 7.23 6.50
C CYS A 97 2.46 7.44 6.63
N LEU A 98 2.96 7.63 7.83
CA LEU A 98 4.38 7.73 8.17
C LEU A 98 4.73 6.68 9.24
N GLY A 99 5.03 5.47 8.80
CA GLY A 99 5.23 4.34 9.70
C GLY A 99 3.92 3.88 10.33
N ASP A 100 3.84 3.94 11.66
CA ASP A 100 2.64 3.57 12.43
C ASP A 100 1.80 4.80 12.84
N THR A 101 2.03 5.93 12.18
CA THR A 101 1.28 7.17 12.42
C THR A 101 0.75 7.72 11.11
N VAL A 102 -0.49 8.13 11.11
CA VAL A 102 -1.15 8.79 9.98
C VAL A 102 -1.25 10.27 10.31
N VAL A 103 -0.72 11.11 9.44
CA VAL A 103 -0.60 12.55 9.67
C VAL A 103 -1.30 13.35 8.56
N PRO A 104 -1.86 14.52 8.86
CA PRO A 104 -2.37 15.43 7.85
C PRO A 104 -1.25 15.90 6.90
N LEU A 105 -1.59 16.22 5.65
CA LEU A 105 -0.58 16.59 4.65
C LEU A 105 0.17 17.88 4.99
N ASP A 106 -0.43 18.82 5.69
CA ASP A 106 0.25 20.02 6.19
C ASP A 106 1.39 19.69 7.19
N VAL A 107 1.27 18.60 7.93
CA VAL A 107 2.36 18.06 8.76
C VAL A 107 3.44 17.44 7.89
N VAL A 108 3.07 16.70 6.85
CA VAL A 108 4.03 16.13 5.88
C VAL A 108 4.84 17.24 5.22
N GLU A 109 4.20 18.30 4.75
CA GLU A 109 4.84 19.46 4.13
C GLU A 109 5.86 20.11 5.08
N ARG A 110 5.49 20.32 6.35
CA ARG A 110 6.43 20.87 7.35
C ARG A 110 7.65 20.00 7.56
N VAL A 111 7.46 18.68 7.68
CA VAL A 111 8.59 17.73 7.81
C VAL A 111 9.46 17.76 6.56
N ALA A 112 8.86 17.80 5.37
CA ALA A 112 9.59 17.87 4.12
C ALA A 112 10.45 19.15 4.00
N GLU A 113 9.92 20.30 4.43
CA GLU A 113 10.68 21.55 4.46
C GLU A 113 11.89 21.48 5.41
N GLU A 114 11.75 20.84 6.56
CA GLU A 114 12.87 20.62 7.47
C GLU A 114 13.92 19.65 6.87
N VAL A 115 13.47 18.60 6.21
CA VAL A 115 14.35 17.66 5.51
C VAL A 115 15.12 18.34 4.37
N LYS A 116 14.49 19.26 3.63
CA LYS A 116 15.17 20.08 2.60
C LYS A 116 16.30 20.92 3.22
N LYS A 117 16.13 21.39 4.45
CA LYS A 117 17.17 22.10 5.22
C LYS A 117 18.22 21.17 5.88
N ALA A 118 18.24 19.90 5.48
CA ALA A 118 19.10 18.84 6.02
C ALA A 118 18.88 18.52 7.52
N VAL A 119 17.73 18.87 8.09
CA VAL A 119 17.33 18.48 9.42
C VAL A 119 16.95 16.99 9.42
N LYS A 120 17.44 16.23 10.40
CA LYS A 120 17.24 14.77 10.46
C LYS A 120 16.24 14.32 11.53
N GLY A 121 15.64 15.27 12.23
CA GLY A 121 14.64 14.99 13.27
C GLY A 121 14.24 16.27 13.99
N GLY A 122 13.11 16.22 14.65
CA GLY A 122 12.55 17.36 15.38
C GLY A 122 11.28 17.00 16.12
N GLU A 123 10.66 18.02 16.70
CA GLU A 123 9.37 17.90 17.39
C GLU A 123 8.27 18.46 16.49
N LEU A 124 7.10 17.85 16.57
CA LEU A 124 5.89 18.23 15.88
C LEU A 124 4.74 18.34 16.87
N VAL A 125 3.91 19.33 16.70
CA VAL A 125 2.60 19.40 17.36
C VAL A 125 1.54 19.00 16.33
N CYS A 126 0.72 18.00 16.67
CA CYS A 126 -0.29 17.47 15.78
C CYS A 126 -1.51 16.97 16.55
N ASN A 127 -2.56 17.77 16.57
CA ASN A 127 -3.81 17.43 17.25
C ASN A 127 -4.65 16.40 16.49
N ASP A 128 -4.56 16.39 15.16
CA ASP A 128 -5.37 15.55 14.27
C ASP A 128 -4.60 14.30 13.78
N CYS A 129 -3.47 14.00 14.38
CA CYS A 129 -2.72 12.79 14.04
C CYS A 129 -3.39 11.53 14.59
N VAL A 130 -3.25 10.45 13.84
CA VAL A 130 -3.88 9.17 14.13
C VAL A 130 -2.80 8.10 14.29
N LYS A 131 -2.83 7.39 15.40
CA LYS A 131 -1.96 6.23 15.64
C LYS A 131 -2.57 4.98 15.04
N VAL A 132 -1.75 4.18 14.40
CA VAL A 132 -2.13 2.86 13.90
C VAL A 132 -1.80 1.82 14.98
N VAL A 133 -2.82 1.12 15.45
CA VAL A 133 -2.69 0.08 16.47
C VAL A 133 -2.94 -1.27 15.81
N SER A 134 -2.04 -2.20 16.05
CA SER A 134 -2.19 -3.59 15.62
C SER A 134 -2.80 -4.40 16.77
N GLU A 135 -3.90 -5.07 16.51
CA GLU A 135 -4.56 -5.96 17.47
C GLU A 135 -4.47 -7.39 16.99
N GLU A 136 -4.08 -8.29 17.87
CA GLU A 136 -4.06 -9.72 17.56
C GLU A 136 -5.47 -10.31 17.63
N ALA A 137 -5.80 -11.11 16.64
CA ALA A 137 -7.02 -11.90 16.58
C ALA A 137 -6.71 -13.35 16.27
N VAL A 138 -7.61 -14.23 16.65
CA VAL A 138 -7.49 -15.66 16.42
C VAL A 138 -8.49 -16.07 15.35
N GLY A 139 -8.00 -16.70 14.30
CA GLY A 139 -8.80 -17.35 13.26
C GLY A 139 -8.85 -18.86 13.46
N VAL A 140 -9.96 -19.44 13.03
CA VAL A 140 -10.18 -20.88 13.04
C VAL A 140 -10.62 -21.30 11.64
N LYS A 141 -9.91 -22.23 11.03
CA LYS A 141 -10.37 -22.85 9.79
C LYS A 141 -11.43 -23.90 10.11
N LEU A 142 -12.58 -23.75 9.52
CA LEU A 142 -13.66 -24.73 9.60
C LEU A 142 -13.58 -25.70 8.42
N GLU A 143 -13.67 -26.98 8.68
CA GLU A 143 -13.77 -27.97 7.63
C GLU A 143 -15.18 -27.90 7.00
N ARG A 144 -15.25 -27.90 5.68
CA ARG A 144 -16.49 -28.01 4.95
C ARG A 144 -16.75 -29.49 4.67
N GLY A 145 -17.72 -30.08 5.39
CA GLY A 145 -18.16 -31.42 5.10
C GLY A 145 -18.77 -31.56 3.68
N TYR A 146 -18.58 -32.71 3.08
CA TYR A 146 -19.25 -33.10 1.84
C TYR A 146 -20.77 -33.10 2.08
N GLY A 147 -21.52 -32.29 1.29
CA GLY A 147 -23.00 -32.30 1.37
C GLY A 147 -23.66 -31.07 1.95
N GLY A 148 -22.89 -29.97 2.17
CA GLY A 148 -23.47 -28.66 2.55
C GLY A 148 -23.81 -28.49 4.03
N ALA A 149 -23.72 -29.53 4.84
CA ALA A 149 -23.77 -29.44 6.30
C ALA A 149 -22.40 -28.94 6.81
N VAL A 150 -22.37 -27.75 7.38
CA VAL A 150 -21.19 -27.22 8.07
C VAL A 150 -21.16 -27.91 9.45
N GLU A 151 -20.50 -29.05 9.55
CA GLU A 151 -20.04 -29.48 10.85
C GLU A 151 -18.97 -28.49 11.31
N LYS A 152 -19.25 -27.76 12.38
CA LYS A 152 -18.29 -26.85 13.01
C LYS A 152 -17.24 -27.65 13.80
N VAL A 153 -16.55 -28.53 13.10
CA VAL A 153 -15.44 -29.27 13.68
C VAL A 153 -14.17 -28.48 13.35
N VAL A 154 -13.50 -28.05 14.39
CA VAL A 154 -12.15 -27.45 14.26
C VAL A 154 -11.22 -28.60 13.87
N ASP A 155 -10.74 -28.59 12.64
CA ASP A 155 -9.73 -29.55 12.22
C ASP A 155 -8.45 -29.37 13.05
N LYS A 156 -7.88 -30.47 13.54
CA LYS A 156 -6.72 -30.42 14.43
C LYS A 156 -5.57 -29.66 13.76
N GLY A 157 -5.16 -28.55 14.35
CA GLY A 157 -4.02 -27.75 13.89
C GLY A 157 -4.36 -26.46 13.13
N TYR A 158 -5.63 -26.08 12.98
CA TYR A 158 -6.03 -24.88 12.19
C TYR A 158 -6.51 -23.69 13.02
N VAL A 159 -5.89 -23.49 14.17
CA VAL A 159 -5.97 -22.20 14.89
C VAL A 159 -4.79 -21.35 14.45
N TYR A 160 -5.05 -20.17 13.92
CA TYR A 160 -4.00 -19.26 13.48
C TYR A 160 -4.22 -17.86 14.06
N ARG A 161 -3.13 -17.12 14.22
CA ARG A 161 -3.19 -15.74 14.68
C ARG A 161 -3.02 -14.81 13.48
N TYR A 162 -3.77 -13.73 13.48
CA TYR A 162 -3.62 -12.65 12.52
C TYR A 162 -3.75 -11.31 13.23
N SER A 163 -3.24 -10.25 12.61
CA SER A 163 -3.34 -8.91 13.17
C SER A 163 -4.32 -8.09 12.36
N THR A 164 -5.21 -7.42 13.07
CA THR A 164 -6.09 -6.38 12.52
C THR A 164 -5.48 -5.00 12.74
N VAL A 165 -5.92 -4.02 11.98
CA VAL A 165 -5.50 -2.63 12.10
C VAL A 165 -6.64 -1.79 12.67
N ARG A 166 -6.34 -0.98 13.68
CA ARG A 166 -7.22 0.07 14.19
C ARG A 166 -6.53 1.43 14.10
N TYR A 167 -7.33 2.44 13.92
CA TYR A 167 -6.89 3.83 13.85
C TYR A 167 -7.46 4.58 15.03
N VAL A 168 -6.59 5.23 15.79
CA VAL A 168 -6.97 5.90 17.06
C VAL A 168 -6.39 7.31 17.03
N THR A 169 -7.21 8.32 17.29
CA THR A 169 -6.73 9.71 17.42
C THR A 169 -5.75 9.81 18.57
N ILE A 170 -4.65 10.53 18.36
CA ILE A 170 -3.60 10.65 19.39
C ILE A 170 -4.08 11.54 20.55
N SER A 171 -4.83 12.60 20.24
CA SER A 171 -5.31 13.57 21.22
C SER A 171 -6.37 13.00 22.18
N GLU A 172 -7.35 12.26 21.63
CA GLU A 172 -8.53 11.84 22.39
C GLU A 172 -8.59 10.34 22.65
N GLY A 173 -7.81 9.55 21.92
CA GLY A 173 -7.85 8.09 22.01
C GLY A 173 -9.09 7.47 21.34
N GLU A 174 -9.81 8.24 20.52
CA GLU A 174 -11.01 7.75 19.83
C GLU A 174 -10.69 6.92 18.60
N ALA A 175 -11.45 5.84 18.41
CA ALA A 175 -11.36 5.04 17.21
C ALA A 175 -12.00 5.77 16.01
N VAL A 176 -11.26 5.81 14.91
CA VAL A 176 -11.69 6.42 13.64
C VAL A 176 -11.51 5.46 12.47
N THR A 177 -12.42 5.52 11.52
CA THR A 177 -12.37 4.68 10.31
C THR A 177 -11.80 5.49 9.15
N PRO A 178 -10.75 4.99 8.48
CA PRO A 178 -10.21 5.65 7.29
C PRO A 178 -11.08 5.36 6.07
N THR A 179 -11.14 6.30 5.16
CA THR A 179 -11.42 6.06 3.75
C THR A 179 -10.11 6.14 2.99
N TYR A 180 -9.68 5.06 2.35
CA TYR A 180 -8.52 5.08 1.46
C TYR A 180 -8.94 5.66 0.13
N VAL A 181 -8.21 6.67 -0.32
CA VAL A 181 -8.53 7.48 -1.49
C VAL A 181 -7.45 7.27 -2.55
N TYR A 182 -7.85 6.78 -3.70
CA TYR A 182 -6.96 6.53 -4.84
C TYR A 182 -7.40 7.33 -6.05
N TRP A 183 -6.46 7.88 -6.77
CA TRP A 183 -6.71 8.26 -8.15
C TRP A 183 -6.85 6.99 -8.99
N LEU A 184 -7.93 6.90 -9.76
CA LEU A 184 -8.22 5.77 -10.63
C LEU A 184 -8.17 6.22 -12.10
N ASN A 185 -7.28 5.61 -12.88
CA ASN A 185 -7.09 5.94 -14.29
C ASN A 185 -7.90 4.99 -15.21
N CYS A 186 -9.19 4.89 -14.94
CA CYS A 186 -10.12 4.04 -15.69
C CYS A 186 -11.37 4.83 -16.07
N ASP A 187 -11.67 4.93 -17.37
CA ASP A 187 -12.77 5.77 -17.83
C ASP A 187 -14.17 5.15 -17.63
N LYS A 188 -14.28 3.83 -17.76
CA LYS A 188 -15.58 3.12 -17.80
C LYS A 188 -15.63 1.92 -16.84
N ILE A 189 -15.11 2.08 -15.65
CA ILE A 189 -15.19 1.02 -14.66
C ILE A 189 -16.42 1.20 -13.77
N SER A 190 -17.21 0.13 -13.61
CA SER A 190 -18.26 0.03 -12.61
C SER A 190 -17.94 -1.16 -11.73
N ILE A 191 -17.99 -0.97 -10.43
CA ILE A 191 -17.69 -2.02 -9.46
C ILE A 191 -18.84 -2.14 -8.45
N PRO A 192 -19.10 -3.35 -7.94
CA PRO A 192 -20.05 -3.53 -6.85
C PRO A 192 -19.66 -2.70 -5.63
N ARG A 193 -20.66 -2.23 -4.90
CA ARG A 193 -20.47 -1.31 -3.76
C ARG A 193 -19.82 -1.99 -2.56
N ILE A 194 -19.92 -3.31 -2.44
CA ILE A 194 -19.38 -4.08 -1.31
C ILE A 194 -18.40 -5.10 -1.86
N HIS A 195 -17.19 -5.08 -1.35
CA HIS A 195 -16.11 -5.98 -1.74
C HIS A 195 -15.30 -6.48 -0.56
N ARG A 196 -14.68 -7.65 -0.76
CA ARG A 196 -13.64 -8.14 0.14
C ARG A 196 -12.31 -7.45 -0.20
N VAL A 197 -11.67 -6.84 0.81
CA VAL A 197 -10.40 -6.14 0.64
C VAL A 197 -9.44 -6.57 1.76
N GLY A 198 -8.31 -7.13 1.41
CA GLY A 198 -7.33 -7.66 2.35
C GLY A 198 -7.56 -9.13 2.71
N GLY A 199 -6.89 -9.56 3.76
CA GLY A 199 -6.98 -10.94 4.27
C GLY A 199 -8.28 -11.21 5.03
N GLU A 200 -8.52 -12.49 5.32
CA GLU A 200 -9.64 -12.98 6.15
C GLU A 200 -11.04 -12.61 5.62
N GLY A 201 -11.14 -12.29 4.31
CA GLY A 201 -12.42 -11.96 3.69
C GLY A 201 -13.09 -10.69 4.22
N ARG A 202 -12.32 -9.77 4.82
CA ARG A 202 -12.81 -8.51 5.38
C ARG A 202 -13.53 -7.67 4.37
N ILE A 203 -14.67 -7.11 4.77
CA ILE A 203 -15.60 -6.40 3.90
C ILE A 203 -15.29 -4.90 3.94
N SER A 204 -15.31 -4.28 2.75
CA SER A 204 -15.17 -2.85 2.57
C SER A 204 -16.28 -2.30 1.68
N LEU A 205 -16.69 -1.09 1.97
CA LEU A 205 -17.50 -0.29 1.06
C LEU A 205 -16.57 0.30 0.00
N VAL A 206 -16.88 0.04 -1.26
CA VAL A 206 -16.09 0.53 -2.40
C VAL A 206 -16.98 1.44 -3.24
N ASN A 207 -16.48 2.61 -3.57
CA ASN A 207 -17.18 3.57 -4.38
C ASN A 207 -16.24 4.22 -5.40
N ILE A 208 -16.75 4.46 -6.62
CA ILE A 208 -16.09 5.28 -7.61
C ILE A 208 -16.88 6.58 -7.74
N THR A 209 -16.19 7.68 -7.52
CA THR A 209 -16.78 9.02 -7.55
C THR A 209 -15.95 9.96 -8.43
N SER A 210 -16.40 11.15 -8.61
CA SER A 210 -15.63 12.21 -9.24
C SER A 210 -14.84 12.99 -8.18
N ARG A 211 -13.75 13.64 -8.60
CA ARG A 211 -12.94 14.48 -7.71
C ARG A 211 -13.75 15.61 -7.07
N GLU A 212 -14.71 16.13 -7.82
CA GLU A 212 -15.56 17.25 -7.44
C GLU A 212 -16.50 16.91 -6.25
N ASP A 213 -16.76 15.62 -6.03
CA ASP A 213 -17.60 15.13 -4.93
C ASP A 213 -16.81 15.01 -3.59
N LEU A 214 -15.52 15.28 -3.60
CA LEU A 214 -14.66 15.17 -2.42
C LEU A 214 -14.50 16.51 -1.71
N PRO A 215 -14.15 16.49 -0.40
CA PRO A 215 -13.75 17.71 0.29
C PRO A 215 -12.58 18.39 -0.45
N GLY A 216 -12.64 19.70 -0.61
CA GLY A 216 -11.71 20.44 -1.46
C GLY A 216 -10.21 20.26 -1.14
N ARG A 217 -9.86 19.97 0.13
CA ARG A 217 -8.47 19.64 0.51
C ARG A 217 -8.06 18.25 0.05
N VAL A 218 -8.96 17.26 0.13
CA VAL A 218 -8.73 15.90 -0.38
C VAL A 218 -8.63 15.93 -1.91
N ALA A 219 -9.53 16.66 -2.56
CA ALA A 219 -9.52 16.82 -4.02
C ALA A 219 -8.22 17.45 -4.54
N ARG A 220 -7.70 18.48 -3.84
CA ARG A 220 -6.40 19.10 -4.18
C ARG A 220 -5.23 18.16 -3.94
N ALA A 221 -5.25 17.41 -2.86
CA ALA A 221 -4.18 16.46 -2.54
C ALA A 221 -4.03 15.36 -3.60
N LEU A 222 -5.11 14.98 -4.28
CA LEU A 222 -5.04 14.02 -5.39
C LEU A 222 -4.24 14.53 -6.59
N GLU A 223 -4.14 15.84 -6.79
CA GLU A 223 -3.32 16.44 -7.86
C GLU A 223 -1.82 16.33 -7.59
N LEU A 224 -1.43 16.11 -6.34
CA LEU A 224 -0.04 15.91 -5.95
C LEU A 224 0.41 14.44 -6.09
N LEU A 225 -0.52 13.53 -6.41
CA LEU A 225 -0.22 12.13 -6.62
C LEU A 225 0.50 11.91 -7.95
N ALA A 226 1.61 11.22 -7.90
CA ALA A 226 2.38 10.83 -9.06
C ALA A 226 2.69 9.31 -9.04
N SER A 227 3.08 8.81 -10.20
CA SER A 227 3.70 7.50 -10.37
C SER A 227 5.07 7.71 -10.98
N PRO A 228 6.04 6.81 -10.75
CA PRO A 228 7.31 6.84 -11.49
C PRO A 228 7.14 6.88 -13.00
N LEU A 229 6.03 6.35 -13.53
CA LEU A 229 5.70 6.39 -14.97
C LEU A 229 5.33 7.78 -15.48
N GLU A 230 4.99 8.72 -14.59
CA GLU A 230 4.47 10.04 -14.93
C GLU A 230 5.31 11.20 -14.34
N VAL A 231 6.44 10.90 -13.67
CA VAL A 231 7.27 11.94 -13.07
C VAL A 231 7.90 12.79 -14.18
N GLU A 232 7.51 14.05 -14.21
CA GLU A 232 8.05 15.07 -15.10
C GLU A 232 9.01 15.98 -14.34
N GLY A 233 10.30 15.74 -14.46
CA GLY A 233 11.32 16.61 -13.87
C GLY A 233 11.88 16.10 -12.53
N GLU A 234 12.71 16.94 -11.93
CA GLU A 234 13.41 16.69 -10.67
C GLU A 234 12.63 17.30 -9.50
N GLY A 235 12.66 16.63 -8.37
CA GLY A 235 12.08 17.16 -7.14
C GLY A 235 11.96 16.13 -6.03
N PRO A 236 11.68 16.59 -4.81
CA PRO A 236 11.40 15.73 -3.70
C PRO A 236 9.97 15.18 -3.77
N TYR A 237 9.87 13.90 -3.50
CA TYR A 237 8.62 13.18 -3.38
C TYR A 237 8.65 12.31 -2.14
N MET A 238 7.49 11.99 -1.60
CA MET A 238 7.33 11.00 -0.54
C MET A 238 6.63 9.76 -1.07
N LEU A 239 7.13 8.59 -0.71
CA LEU A 239 6.49 7.31 -1.03
C LEU A 239 5.21 7.12 -0.21
N LEU A 240 4.09 6.95 -0.88
CA LEU A 240 2.79 6.57 -0.30
C LEU A 240 2.59 5.07 -0.25
N THR A 241 3.28 4.32 -1.12
CA THR A 241 3.35 2.86 -1.11
C THR A 241 4.80 2.44 -1.17
N GLN A 242 5.07 1.19 -0.81
CA GLN A 242 6.43 0.65 -0.84
C GLN A 242 6.99 0.67 -2.26
N ALA A 243 8.27 0.96 -2.35
CA ALA A 243 9.01 0.96 -3.61
C ALA A 243 10.03 -0.18 -3.63
N PRO A 244 9.82 -1.23 -4.44
CA PRO A 244 10.80 -2.30 -4.61
C PRO A 244 12.17 -1.77 -5.02
N VAL A 245 13.24 -2.30 -4.41
CA VAL A 245 14.62 -1.90 -4.68
C VAL A 245 15.53 -3.11 -4.78
N ILE A 246 16.62 -2.97 -5.56
CA ILE A 246 17.74 -3.89 -5.55
C ILE A 246 18.85 -3.31 -4.70
N PRO A 247 19.50 -4.10 -3.82
CA PRO A 247 20.68 -3.67 -3.13
C PRO A 247 21.81 -3.32 -4.09
N VAL A 248 22.54 -2.25 -3.83
CA VAL A 248 23.73 -1.86 -4.59
C VAL A 248 24.76 -2.97 -4.51
N GLY A 249 25.39 -3.33 -5.64
CA GLY A 249 26.42 -4.36 -5.75
C GLY A 249 25.93 -5.75 -6.14
N VAL A 250 24.64 -5.91 -6.41
CA VAL A 250 24.13 -7.13 -7.02
C VAL A 250 24.19 -6.95 -8.54
N GLU A 251 25.07 -7.67 -9.23
CA GLU A 251 25.09 -7.70 -10.70
C GLU A 251 23.79 -8.30 -11.24
N GLU A 252 23.22 -7.62 -12.21
CA GLU A 252 21.90 -7.93 -12.69
C GLU A 252 21.92 -8.60 -14.05
N LYS A 253 21.68 -9.87 -14.05
CA LYS A 253 20.84 -10.44 -15.09
C LYS A 253 19.47 -10.67 -14.49
N LEU A 254 18.56 -9.74 -14.66
CA LEU A 254 17.14 -9.96 -14.40
C LEU A 254 16.64 -11.00 -15.39
N THR A 255 16.71 -12.23 -15.00
CA THR A 255 15.99 -13.30 -15.65
C THR A 255 14.53 -13.19 -15.23
N LEU A 256 13.61 -13.36 -16.17
CA LEU A 256 12.17 -13.21 -15.95
C LEU A 256 11.52 -14.46 -15.31
N ASP A 257 12.31 -15.25 -14.56
CA ASP A 257 11.84 -16.40 -13.84
C ASP A 257 11.33 -16.01 -12.41
N PRO A 258 10.55 -16.85 -11.75
CA PRO A 258 10.02 -16.57 -10.42
C PRO A 258 11.09 -16.29 -9.36
N GLU A 259 12.28 -16.87 -9.48
CA GLU A 259 13.39 -16.64 -8.56
C GLU A 259 13.98 -15.24 -8.73
N SER A 260 14.02 -14.72 -9.94
CA SER A 260 14.50 -13.38 -10.24
C SER A 260 13.51 -12.30 -9.83
N PHE A 261 12.26 -12.64 -9.56
CA PHE A 261 11.26 -11.71 -9.03
C PHE A 261 11.69 -11.14 -7.66
N THR A 262 12.53 -11.83 -6.93
CA THR A 262 13.14 -11.35 -5.68
C THR A 262 14.23 -10.32 -5.91
N ARG A 263 14.71 -10.18 -7.13
CA ARG A 263 15.79 -9.29 -7.58
C ARG A 263 15.26 -8.14 -8.43
N ILE A 264 14.08 -7.64 -8.10
CA ILE A 264 13.49 -6.54 -8.87
C ILE A 264 14.44 -5.35 -8.86
N ALA A 265 14.69 -4.83 -10.05
CA ALA A 265 15.49 -3.65 -10.26
C ALA A 265 15.10 -2.52 -9.34
N GLY A 266 16.05 -1.82 -8.83
CA GLY A 266 15.84 -0.62 -8.07
C GLY A 266 15.02 0.37 -8.88
N LEU A 267 14.52 1.36 -8.21
CA LEU A 267 13.81 2.45 -8.84
C LEU A 267 14.82 3.28 -9.63
N GLU A 268 14.82 3.14 -10.94
CA GLU A 268 15.77 3.83 -11.82
C GLU A 268 15.60 5.35 -11.81
N PHE A 269 14.44 5.85 -11.36
CA PHE A 269 14.17 7.27 -11.14
C PHE A 269 14.83 7.81 -9.86
N ILE A 270 15.28 6.94 -8.94
CA ILE A 270 16.02 7.33 -7.75
C ILE A 270 17.50 7.32 -8.08
N ARG A 271 18.16 8.43 -7.87
CA ARG A 271 19.62 8.57 -8.07
C ARG A 271 20.36 7.80 -6.97
N GLY A 272 20.43 6.47 -7.08
CA GLY A 272 21.13 5.62 -6.12
C GLY A 272 20.67 5.84 -4.67
N VAL A 273 21.52 5.45 -3.72
CA VAL A 273 21.27 5.67 -2.29
C VAL A 273 21.32 7.16 -1.91
N GLU A 274 22.00 7.99 -2.69
CA GLU A 274 22.12 9.43 -2.43
C GLU A 274 20.82 10.18 -2.73
N GLY A 275 20.00 9.68 -3.61
CA GLY A 275 18.67 10.24 -3.90
C GLY A 275 17.61 9.88 -2.84
N VAL A 276 17.93 9.03 -1.88
CA VAL A 276 17.05 8.68 -0.77
C VAL A 276 17.44 9.50 0.45
N LYS A 277 16.61 10.47 0.83
CA LYS A 277 16.86 11.28 2.06
C LYS A 277 16.69 10.44 3.32
N GLY A 278 15.68 9.60 3.36
CA GLY A 278 15.36 8.69 4.45
C GLY A 278 13.86 8.47 4.61
N THR A 279 13.50 7.54 5.47
CA THR A 279 12.12 7.28 5.86
C THR A 279 11.79 8.09 7.10
N VAL A 280 10.72 8.87 7.04
CA VAL A 280 10.19 9.60 8.20
C VAL A 280 9.57 8.59 9.15
N ALA A 281 10.08 8.54 10.37
CA ALA A 281 9.50 7.77 11.47
C ALA A 281 8.99 8.75 12.52
N ILE A 282 7.74 8.58 12.93
CA ILE A 282 7.11 9.38 13.97
C ILE A 282 7.00 8.52 15.23
N GLU A 283 7.43 9.06 16.34
CA GLU A 283 7.35 8.44 17.66
C GLU A 283 6.41 9.30 18.54
N VAL A 284 5.41 8.65 19.09
CA VAL A 284 4.49 9.30 20.05
C VAL A 284 5.13 9.22 21.42
N GLU A 285 5.36 10.35 22.09
CA GLU A 285 5.85 10.34 23.47
C GLU A 285 4.71 9.99 24.44
N ASP A 286 4.94 8.99 25.26
CA ASP A 286 3.98 8.60 26.29
C ASP A 286 3.75 9.77 27.28
N GLY A 287 2.48 10.14 27.45
CA GLY A 287 2.06 11.21 28.34
C GLY A 287 1.93 12.62 27.72
N LEU A 288 2.39 12.83 26.49
CA LEU A 288 2.23 14.08 25.76
C LEU A 288 1.31 13.86 24.56
N LYS A 289 0.02 14.11 24.76
CA LYS A 289 -1.06 13.78 23.79
C LYS A 289 -0.97 14.47 22.42
N ASP A 290 -0.16 15.51 22.28
CA ASP A 290 -0.07 16.37 21.09
C ASP A 290 1.34 16.56 20.57
N LYS A 291 2.36 16.10 21.31
CA LYS A 291 3.76 16.23 20.91
C LYS A 291 4.28 14.92 20.31
N LEU A 292 4.80 15.03 19.11
CA LEU A 292 5.38 13.93 18.36
C LEU A 292 6.84 14.23 18.10
N LYS A 293 7.68 13.21 18.16
CA LYS A 293 9.06 13.30 17.67
C LYS A 293 9.14 12.62 16.31
N TRP A 294 9.77 13.26 15.36
CA TRP A 294 10.07 12.66 14.07
C TRP A 294 11.56 12.53 13.86
N ARG A 295 11.97 11.49 13.11
CA ARG A 295 13.36 11.23 12.74
C ARG A 295 13.43 10.64 11.34
N LEU A 296 14.50 10.96 10.61
CA LEU A 296 14.84 10.25 9.39
C LEU A 296 15.61 8.97 9.72
N LYS A 297 15.06 7.84 9.29
CA LYS A 297 15.70 6.53 9.39
C LYS A 297 16.04 6.01 7.99
N ARG A 298 17.25 5.52 7.78
CA ARG A 298 17.59 4.77 6.57
C ARG A 298 17.25 3.32 6.81
N ARG A 299 16.24 2.81 6.14
CA ARG A 299 15.84 1.40 6.26
C ARG A 299 15.30 0.88 4.94
N VAL A 300 15.44 -0.42 4.78
CA VAL A 300 14.80 -1.22 3.75
C VAL A 300 13.95 -2.26 4.47
N GLU A 301 12.80 -2.60 3.93
CA GLU A 301 11.92 -3.61 4.49
C GLU A 301 11.63 -4.71 3.48
N ARG A 302 11.16 -5.85 3.97
CA ARG A 302 10.63 -6.91 3.11
C ARG A 302 9.18 -6.58 2.75
N LEU A 303 8.90 -6.54 1.46
CA LEU A 303 7.57 -6.36 0.91
C LEU A 303 7.02 -7.71 0.47
N ASN A 304 5.86 -8.06 0.98
CA ASN A 304 5.09 -9.20 0.50
C ASN A 304 4.18 -8.75 -0.63
N LEU A 305 4.32 -9.35 -1.79
CA LEU A 305 3.50 -9.07 -2.97
C LEU A 305 2.16 -9.83 -2.97
N GLY A 306 1.84 -10.57 -1.91
CA GLY A 306 0.58 -11.26 -1.72
C GLY A 306 0.52 -12.64 -2.39
N TYR A 307 -0.70 -13.08 -2.65
CA TYR A 307 -0.99 -14.37 -3.30
C TYR A 307 -1.38 -14.14 -4.75
N SER A 308 -1.02 -15.08 -5.62
CA SER A 308 -1.45 -15.12 -7.02
C SER A 308 -2.49 -16.22 -7.20
N GLU A 309 -3.72 -15.85 -7.44
CA GLU A 309 -4.78 -16.80 -7.77
C GLU A 309 -4.52 -17.50 -9.12
N ALA A 310 -3.89 -16.79 -10.05
CA ALA A 310 -3.54 -17.33 -11.36
C ALA A 310 -2.55 -18.49 -11.30
N LEU A 311 -1.69 -18.52 -10.30
CA LEU A 311 -0.67 -19.55 -10.08
C LEU A 311 -0.96 -20.42 -8.87
N GLU A 312 -2.03 -20.12 -8.12
CA GLU A 312 -2.33 -20.76 -6.83
C GLU A 312 -1.13 -20.79 -5.88
N ALA A 313 -0.28 -19.75 -5.96
CA ALA A 313 0.98 -19.65 -5.26
C ALA A 313 1.20 -18.28 -4.63
N ARG A 314 2.00 -18.24 -3.57
CA ARG A 314 2.45 -16.99 -2.98
C ARG A 314 3.47 -16.32 -3.90
N ARG A 315 3.32 -15.00 -4.05
CA ARG A 315 4.35 -14.20 -4.71
C ARG A 315 5.57 -14.08 -3.81
N PRO A 316 6.77 -13.98 -4.39
CA PRO A 316 7.99 -13.83 -3.60
C PRO A 316 7.99 -12.52 -2.82
N GLN A 317 8.78 -12.50 -1.75
CA GLN A 317 9.09 -11.28 -1.02
C GLN A 317 10.22 -10.54 -1.72
N VAL A 318 10.10 -9.23 -1.78
CA VAL A 318 11.12 -8.34 -2.35
C VAL A 318 11.60 -7.33 -1.31
N LEU A 319 12.77 -6.78 -1.49
CA LEU A 319 13.23 -5.64 -0.71
C LEU A 319 12.55 -4.37 -1.22
N ALA A 320 12.17 -3.47 -0.33
CA ALA A 320 11.52 -2.22 -0.70
C ALA A 320 11.89 -1.07 0.25
N LEU A 321 11.86 0.14 -0.28
CA LEU A 321 11.82 1.35 0.53
C LEU A 321 10.43 1.46 1.18
N PRO A 322 10.37 1.76 2.48
CA PRO A 322 9.09 1.87 3.20
C PRO A 322 8.25 3.08 2.77
N VAL A 323 6.97 3.02 3.09
CA VAL A 323 6.07 4.18 3.08
C VAL A 323 6.63 5.31 3.95
N GLY A 324 6.44 6.56 3.52
CA GLY A 324 7.00 7.74 4.20
C GLY A 324 8.47 8.02 3.86
N THR A 325 9.08 7.28 2.93
CA THR A 325 10.44 7.58 2.47
C THR A 325 10.43 8.78 1.55
N ILE A 326 11.26 9.78 1.85
CA ILE A 326 11.50 10.94 1.00
C ILE A 326 12.60 10.61 0.00
N VAL A 327 12.29 10.77 -1.27
CA VAL A 327 13.17 10.50 -2.41
C VAL A 327 13.32 11.74 -3.29
N GLU A 328 14.46 11.89 -3.93
CA GLU A 328 14.66 12.82 -5.02
C GLU A 328 14.54 12.08 -6.34
N THR A 329 13.69 12.58 -7.21
CA THR A 329 13.47 11.97 -8.52
C THR A 329 14.13 12.80 -9.62
N ARG A 330 14.36 12.15 -10.75
CA ARG A 330 14.72 12.77 -12.01
C ARG A 330 13.79 12.23 -13.09
N LYS A 331 13.70 12.94 -14.22
CA LYS A 331 12.93 12.48 -15.36
C LYS A 331 13.41 11.10 -15.78
N LEU A 332 12.47 10.15 -15.88
CA LEU A 332 12.73 8.83 -16.43
C LEU A 332 12.87 8.91 -17.95
N GLU A 333 13.90 8.28 -18.45
CA GLU A 333 13.96 7.95 -19.86
C GLU A 333 13.27 6.60 -20.08
N PRO A 334 12.21 6.51 -20.92
CA PRO A 334 11.44 5.26 -21.10
C PRO A 334 12.29 4.05 -21.49
N LYS A 335 13.46 4.27 -22.08
CA LYS A 335 14.39 3.22 -22.54
C LYS A 335 15.04 2.42 -21.39
N ASN A 336 15.04 2.98 -20.17
CA ASN A 336 15.77 2.43 -19.03
C ASN A 336 14.86 1.86 -17.94
N VAL A 337 13.55 1.83 -18.18
CA VAL A 337 12.60 1.29 -17.20
C VAL A 337 12.62 -0.22 -17.27
N ASN A 338 12.91 -0.87 -16.16
CA ASN A 338 12.81 -2.32 -16.04
C ASN A 338 11.35 -2.77 -16.18
N ARG A 339 11.10 -3.79 -17.02
CA ARG A 339 9.75 -4.32 -17.28
C ARG A 339 8.99 -4.71 -16.01
N VAL A 340 9.66 -5.32 -15.04
CA VAL A 340 9.03 -5.73 -13.79
C VAL A 340 8.68 -4.52 -12.93
N ALA A 341 9.56 -3.53 -12.87
CA ALA A 341 9.28 -2.27 -12.19
C ALA A 341 8.08 -1.56 -12.84
N GLU A 342 8.02 -1.49 -14.17
CA GLU A 342 6.88 -0.92 -14.89
C GLU A 342 5.56 -1.62 -14.53
N LEU A 343 5.54 -2.96 -14.51
CA LEU A 343 4.36 -3.73 -14.12
C LEU A 343 3.90 -3.37 -12.71
N LEU A 344 4.82 -3.31 -11.75
CA LEU A 344 4.51 -3.01 -10.35
C LEU A 344 4.07 -1.55 -10.16
N TRP A 345 4.68 -0.60 -10.85
CA TRP A 345 4.26 0.81 -10.83
C TRP A 345 2.90 1.00 -11.48
N SER A 346 2.60 0.21 -12.52
CA SER A 346 1.30 0.25 -13.20
C SER A 346 0.13 -0.12 -12.29
N ILE A 347 0.36 -0.95 -11.27
CA ILE A 347 -0.64 -1.32 -10.27
C ILE A 347 -0.56 -0.47 -8.99
N GLY A 348 0.23 0.61 -8.98
CA GLY A 348 0.30 1.59 -7.89
C GLY A 348 1.38 1.36 -6.84
N LEU A 349 2.32 0.41 -7.01
CA LEU A 349 3.54 0.40 -6.20
C LEU A 349 4.40 1.62 -6.51
N ALA A 350 5.16 2.08 -5.52
CA ALA A 350 5.93 3.31 -5.58
C ALA A 350 5.09 4.56 -5.92
N SER A 351 3.81 4.59 -5.52
CA SER A 351 3.01 5.82 -5.60
C SER A 351 3.67 6.94 -4.81
N LEU A 352 3.71 8.10 -5.39
CA LEU A 352 4.43 9.27 -4.93
C LEU A 352 3.48 10.41 -4.57
N LEU A 353 3.84 11.15 -3.54
CA LEU A 353 3.26 12.45 -3.20
C LEU A 353 4.33 13.52 -3.49
N LYS A 354 4.01 14.49 -4.33
CA LYS A 354 4.88 15.65 -4.59
C LYS A 354 4.92 16.53 -3.34
N LEU A 355 6.15 16.94 -2.93
CA LEU A 355 6.39 17.74 -1.72
C LEU A 355 6.74 19.19 -2.06
#